data_3e66884be969eaf8fb524e540a32ab6c
#
_entry.id   3e66884be969eaf8fb524e540a32ab6c
#
_cell.length_a   1.000
_cell.length_b   1.000
_cell.length_c   1.000
_cell.angle_alpha   90.00
_cell.angle_beta   90.00
_cell.angle_gamma   90.00
#
_symmetry.space_group_name_H-M   'P 1'
#
loop_
_entity.id
_entity.type
_entity.pdbx_description
1 polymer ?
#
loop_
_entity_poly.entity_id
_entity_poly.type
_entity_poly.pdbx_seq_one_letter_code
_entity_poly.pdbx_strand_id
1 'polypeptide(L)'
;MITEPKLEPRGEQHYAVIRQHVPIPFGPLLGPLWGEVSAWLTSNGATSAGPPIIRYLTTDMDKGLDIEVGFPIASAISGADRVFAVVLPAGRYAVTVHTGPYADLVTATADLLTWAEKNGIVWQTSMIDSIEWWTGRIESYPTDPNKEPDPQKWKTELVFLIAEE
;
A
#
# COMPACT_ATOMS: atom_id res chain seq x y z
N MET A 1 3.36 2.77 -17.27
CA MET A 1 2.03 2.68 -17.91
C MET A 1 1.06 1.98 -16.97
N ILE A 2 -0.12 2.55 -16.78
CA ILE A 2 -1.17 1.96 -15.95
C ILE A 2 -2.32 1.42 -16.80
N THR A 3 -3.02 0.41 -16.26
CA THR A 3 -4.31 -0.02 -16.84
C THR A 3 -5.35 1.07 -16.59
N GLU A 4 -6.44 1.05 -17.36
CA GLU A 4 -7.56 1.96 -17.11
C GLU A 4 -8.08 1.71 -15.69
N PRO A 5 -8.08 2.74 -14.82
CA PRO A 5 -8.55 2.56 -13.45
C PRO A 5 -10.02 2.13 -13.38
N LYS A 6 -10.34 1.31 -12.39
CA LYS A 6 -11.69 0.80 -12.15
C LYS A 6 -12.08 1.07 -10.71
N LEU A 7 -13.37 1.28 -10.49
CA LEU A 7 -13.94 1.29 -9.14
C LEU A 7 -14.41 -0.13 -8.81
N GLU A 8 -13.96 -0.65 -7.69
CA GLU A 8 -14.17 -2.03 -7.29
C GLU A 8 -14.61 -2.10 -5.83
N PRO A 9 -15.71 -2.78 -5.50
CA PRO A 9 -16.03 -3.02 -4.11
C PRO A 9 -15.08 -4.06 -3.53
N ARG A 10 -14.58 -3.81 -2.32
CA ARG A 10 -13.73 -4.77 -1.59
C ARG A 10 -14.23 -4.88 -0.16
N GLY A 11 -14.17 -6.10 0.38
CA GLY A 11 -14.46 -6.35 1.79
C GLY A 11 -13.31 -5.91 2.69
N GLU A 12 -13.50 -6.00 3.99
CA GLU A 12 -12.44 -5.76 4.95
C GLU A 12 -11.25 -6.68 4.68
N GLN A 13 -10.05 -6.15 4.80
CA GLN A 13 -8.82 -6.91 4.65
C GLN A 13 -7.92 -6.68 5.86
N HIS A 14 -7.50 -7.76 6.50
CA HIS A 14 -6.56 -7.72 7.60
C HIS A 14 -5.13 -7.73 7.07
N TYR A 15 -4.25 -6.98 7.76
CA TYR A 15 -2.81 -6.92 7.45
C TYR A 15 -2.00 -7.02 8.73
N ALA A 16 -0.82 -7.63 8.63
CA ALA A 16 0.22 -7.55 9.67
C ALA A 16 1.27 -6.59 9.17
N VAL A 17 1.57 -5.56 9.95
CA VAL A 17 2.41 -4.46 9.49
C VAL A 17 3.34 -3.94 10.58
N ILE A 18 4.38 -3.23 10.14
CA ILE A 18 5.19 -2.33 10.96
C ILE A 18 4.90 -0.92 10.48
N ARG A 19 4.61 0.00 11.39
CA ARG A 19 4.46 1.42 11.07
C ARG A 19 5.78 2.13 11.27
N GLN A 20 6.15 2.95 10.31
CA GLN A 20 7.40 3.70 10.38
C GLN A 20 7.29 5.03 9.66
N HIS A 21 7.90 6.07 10.24
CA HIS A 21 8.12 7.34 9.56
C HIS A 21 9.42 7.19 8.77
N VAL A 22 9.38 7.49 7.47
CA VAL A 22 10.52 7.27 6.57
C VAL A 22 10.86 8.53 5.78
N PRO A 23 12.15 8.78 5.53
CA PRO A 23 12.56 9.86 4.64
C PRO A 23 12.33 9.46 3.18
N ILE A 24 12.48 10.41 2.28
CA ILE A 24 12.43 10.14 0.83
C ILE A 24 13.84 10.32 0.27
N PRO A 25 14.39 9.34 -0.44
CA PRO A 25 13.84 8.02 -0.79
C PRO A 25 13.92 7.01 0.35
N PHE A 26 12.99 6.06 0.36
CA PHE A 26 12.91 5.05 1.43
C PHE A 26 13.04 3.59 0.92
N GLY A 27 13.21 3.40 -0.38
CA GLY A 27 13.28 2.06 -0.98
C GLY A 27 14.17 1.07 -0.25
N PRO A 28 15.41 1.43 0.14
CA PRO A 28 16.31 0.50 0.84
C PRO A 28 15.81 0.03 2.21
N LEU A 29 14.85 0.73 2.82
CA LEU A 29 14.30 0.37 4.13
C LEU A 29 13.23 -0.73 4.03
N LEU A 30 12.64 -0.93 2.86
CA LEU A 30 11.48 -1.82 2.68
C LEU A 30 11.82 -3.29 2.85
N GLY A 31 12.89 -3.76 2.23
CA GLY A 31 13.27 -5.16 2.31
C GLY A 31 13.44 -5.66 3.75
N PRO A 32 14.21 -4.96 4.59
CA PRO A 32 14.33 -5.31 6.00
C PRO A 32 13.00 -5.28 6.76
N LEU A 33 12.12 -4.32 6.48
CA LEU A 33 10.82 -4.23 7.14
C LEU A 33 9.92 -5.40 6.75
N TRP A 34 9.81 -5.72 5.46
CA TRP A 34 9.07 -6.90 5.02
C TRP A 34 9.65 -8.19 5.60
N GLY A 35 10.97 -8.30 5.66
CA GLY A 35 11.64 -9.46 6.26
C GLY A 35 11.29 -9.64 7.72
N GLU A 36 11.23 -8.56 8.48
CA GLU A 36 10.86 -8.59 9.90
C GLU A 36 9.41 -9.05 10.09
N VAL A 37 8.47 -8.54 9.29
CA VAL A 37 7.07 -8.97 9.35
C VAL A 37 6.93 -10.45 8.97
N SER A 38 7.59 -10.86 7.90
CA SER A 38 7.57 -12.25 7.44
C SER A 38 8.10 -13.21 8.49
N ALA A 39 9.23 -12.89 9.13
CA ALA A 39 9.81 -13.69 10.19
C ALA A 39 8.88 -13.77 11.40
N TRP A 40 8.25 -12.66 11.76
CA TRP A 40 7.28 -12.63 12.87
C TRP A 40 6.08 -13.53 12.57
N LEU A 41 5.52 -13.45 11.35
CA LEU A 41 4.41 -14.32 10.94
C LEU A 41 4.79 -15.80 11.06
N THR A 42 5.94 -16.18 10.53
CA THR A 42 6.44 -17.55 10.60
C THR A 42 6.56 -18.02 12.05
N SER A 43 7.14 -17.19 12.92
CA SER A 43 7.33 -17.51 14.34
C SER A 43 6.02 -17.67 15.10
N ASN A 44 4.94 -17.09 14.61
CA ASN A 44 3.61 -17.15 15.23
C ASN A 44 2.65 -18.09 14.49
N GLY A 45 3.18 -18.95 13.62
CA GLY A 45 2.39 -19.95 12.90
C GLY A 45 1.42 -19.38 11.88
N ALA A 46 1.66 -18.15 11.42
CA ALA A 46 0.81 -17.48 10.45
C ALA A 46 1.53 -17.40 9.09
N THR A 47 0.75 -17.21 8.04
CA THR A 47 1.27 -17.04 6.67
C THR A 47 0.63 -15.83 6.03
N SER A 48 1.33 -15.24 5.07
CA SER A 48 0.74 -14.16 4.28
C SER A 48 -0.37 -14.72 3.37
N ALA A 49 -1.42 -13.93 3.19
CA ALA A 49 -2.54 -14.26 2.31
C ALA A 49 -2.40 -13.64 0.92
N GLY A 50 -1.29 -12.98 0.65
CA GLY A 50 -1.02 -12.32 -0.62
C GLY A 50 0.33 -11.65 -0.65
N PRO A 51 0.61 -10.85 -1.68
CA PRO A 51 1.90 -10.22 -1.87
C PRO A 51 2.18 -9.11 -0.83
N PRO A 52 3.45 -8.68 -0.70
CA PRO A 52 3.80 -7.59 0.20
C PRO A 52 3.12 -6.28 -0.21
N ILE A 53 2.87 -5.42 0.78
CA ILE A 53 2.20 -4.14 0.57
C ILE A 53 2.91 -3.01 1.32
N ILE A 54 2.67 -1.80 0.83
CA ILE A 54 2.88 -0.56 1.57
C ILE A 54 1.52 0.14 1.66
N ARG A 55 1.16 0.56 2.87
CA ARG A 55 0.02 1.45 3.09
C ARG A 55 0.57 2.82 3.44
N TYR A 56 0.20 3.81 2.63
CA TYR A 56 0.61 5.20 2.86
C TYR A 56 -0.42 5.87 3.75
N LEU A 57 0.03 6.35 4.91
CA LEU A 57 -0.81 7.09 5.85
C LEU A 57 -0.75 8.58 5.57
N THR A 58 0.46 9.10 5.31
CA THR A 58 0.67 10.51 4.93
C THR A 58 1.51 10.59 3.67
N THR A 59 1.46 11.74 3.01
CA THR A 59 2.18 11.97 1.76
C THR A 59 2.92 13.31 1.76
N ASP A 60 3.40 13.76 2.92
CA ASP A 60 4.17 14.99 3.03
C ASP A 60 5.60 14.75 2.50
N MET A 61 5.87 15.27 1.30
CA MET A 61 7.15 15.06 0.64
C MET A 61 8.30 15.81 1.31
N ASP A 62 8.01 16.83 2.11
CA ASP A 62 9.05 17.63 2.79
C ASP A 62 9.47 17.02 4.12
N LYS A 63 8.52 16.45 4.86
CA LYS A 63 8.75 15.94 6.22
C LYS A 63 8.93 14.44 6.28
N GLY A 64 8.83 13.74 5.16
CA GLY A 64 8.84 12.29 5.10
C GLY A 64 7.43 11.72 5.20
N LEU A 65 7.33 10.40 5.08
CA LEU A 65 6.05 9.70 5.00
C LEU A 65 5.86 8.82 6.22
N ASP A 66 4.62 8.75 6.70
CA ASP A 66 4.22 7.69 7.63
C ASP A 66 3.65 6.55 6.80
N ILE A 67 4.24 5.38 6.91
CA ILE A 67 3.84 4.19 6.16
C ILE A 67 3.66 3.00 7.07
N GLU A 68 2.88 2.04 6.60
CA GLU A 68 2.78 0.70 7.18
C GLU A 68 3.26 -0.29 6.12
N VAL A 69 4.18 -1.16 6.52
CA VAL A 69 4.83 -2.12 5.62
C VAL A 69 4.54 -3.52 6.12
N GLY A 70 4.01 -4.38 5.27
CA GLY A 70 3.71 -5.74 5.69
C GLY A 70 3.02 -6.58 4.63
N PHE A 71 2.13 -7.46 5.10
CA PHE A 71 1.45 -8.45 4.26
C PHE A 71 -0.01 -8.58 4.64
N PRO A 72 -0.88 -8.90 3.64
CA PRO A 72 -2.24 -9.30 3.97
C PRO A 72 -2.24 -10.62 4.71
N ILE A 73 -3.19 -10.77 5.63
CA ILE A 73 -3.41 -11.99 6.41
C ILE A 73 -4.89 -12.35 6.36
N ALA A 74 -5.19 -13.64 6.56
CA ALA A 74 -6.56 -14.14 6.40
C ALA A 74 -7.48 -13.70 7.53
N SER A 75 -6.95 -13.50 8.74
CA SER A 75 -7.73 -13.12 9.91
C SER A 75 -6.90 -12.29 10.88
N ALA A 76 -7.58 -11.62 11.80
CA ALA A 76 -6.91 -10.83 12.81
C ALA A 76 -5.96 -11.68 13.66
N ILE A 77 -4.83 -11.09 14.02
CA ILE A 77 -3.82 -11.71 14.90
C ILE A 77 -3.51 -10.76 16.05
N SER A 78 -3.02 -11.31 17.14
CA SER A 78 -2.49 -10.51 18.23
C SER A 78 -1.07 -10.09 17.88
N GLY A 79 -0.87 -8.79 17.73
CA GLY A 79 0.46 -8.25 17.45
C GLY A 79 1.36 -8.28 18.71
N ALA A 80 2.65 -8.20 18.47
CA ALA A 80 3.65 -8.08 19.52
C ALA A 80 4.82 -7.26 18.99
N ASP A 81 5.51 -6.54 19.89
CA ASP A 81 6.64 -5.67 19.55
C ASP A 81 6.24 -4.63 18.50
N ARG A 82 6.92 -4.63 17.37
CA ARG A 82 6.69 -3.67 16.28
C ARG A 82 5.63 -4.12 15.29
N VAL A 83 5.30 -5.43 15.28
CA VAL A 83 4.34 -5.99 14.31
C VAL A 83 2.96 -6.00 14.95
N PHE A 84 1.99 -5.41 14.27
CA PHE A 84 0.61 -5.38 14.76
C PHE A 84 -0.39 -5.54 13.61
N ALA A 85 -1.63 -5.87 13.97
CA ALA A 85 -2.70 -6.07 13.01
C ALA A 85 -3.44 -4.78 12.74
N VAL A 86 -3.75 -4.54 11.47
CA VAL A 86 -4.60 -3.44 11.04
C VAL A 86 -5.68 -3.99 10.10
N VAL A 87 -6.77 -3.25 9.96
CA VAL A 87 -7.86 -3.61 9.05
C VAL A 87 -8.04 -2.47 8.05
N LEU A 88 -8.02 -2.83 6.77
CA LEU A 88 -8.42 -1.92 5.71
C LEU A 88 -9.94 -2.07 5.55
N PRO A 89 -10.71 -0.96 5.64
CA PRO A 89 -12.16 -1.07 5.68
C PRO A 89 -12.77 -1.57 4.37
N ALA A 90 -13.93 -2.18 4.46
CA ALA A 90 -14.76 -2.45 3.29
C ALA A 90 -15.16 -1.12 2.64
N GLY A 91 -15.27 -1.10 1.33
CA GLY A 91 -15.66 0.08 0.60
C GLY A 91 -15.36 -0.04 -0.88
N ARG A 92 -15.50 1.07 -1.60
CA ARG A 92 -15.13 1.10 -3.02
C ARG A 92 -13.73 1.68 -3.17
N TYR A 93 -12.94 1.02 -3.97
CA TYR A 93 -11.55 1.38 -4.22
C TYR A 93 -11.34 1.66 -5.70
N ALA A 94 -10.53 2.66 -6.00
CA ALA A 94 -9.99 2.84 -7.34
C ALA A 94 -8.77 1.92 -7.47
N VAL A 95 -8.78 1.07 -8.46
CA VAL A 95 -7.75 0.04 -8.67
C VAL A 95 -7.15 0.18 -10.06
N THR A 96 -5.84 0.19 -10.13
CA THR A 96 -5.10 0.14 -11.40
C THR A 96 -3.81 -0.66 -11.21
N VAL A 97 -3.27 -1.17 -12.30
CA VAL A 97 -2.00 -1.91 -12.29
C VAL A 97 -0.97 -1.14 -13.12
N HIS A 98 0.15 -0.84 -12.50
CA HIS A 98 1.32 -0.29 -13.16
C HIS A 98 2.22 -1.45 -13.59
N THR A 99 2.70 -1.42 -14.83
CA THR A 99 3.71 -2.35 -15.33
C THR A 99 4.97 -1.56 -15.68
N GLY A 100 6.08 -1.89 -15.04
CA GLY A 100 7.36 -1.23 -15.23
C GLY A 100 8.16 -1.05 -13.95
N PRO A 101 9.31 -0.37 -14.03
CA PRO A 101 10.18 -0.15 -12.87
C PRO A 101 9.50 0.64 -11.77
N TYR A 102 9.92 0.43 -10.53
CA TYR A 102 9.37 1.16 -9.38
C TYR A 102 9.65 2.66 -9.45
N ALA A 103 10.71 3.07 -10.14
CA ALA A 103 11.00 4.50 -10.34
C ALA A 103 9.85 5.24 -11.05
N ASP A 104 9.05 4.52 -11.83
CA ASP A 104 7.92 5.10 -12.59
C ASP A 104 6.62 5.14 -11.78
N LEU A 105 6.62 4.65 -10.54
CA LEU A 105 5.42 4.67 -9.69
C LEU A 105 4.95 6.09 -9.34
N VAL A 106 5.84 7.05 -9.29
CA VAL A 106 5.48 8.46 -9.10
C VAL A 106 4.56 8.91 -10.22
N THR A 107 4.93 8.61 -11.47
CA THR A 107 4.12 8.96 -12.64
C THR A 107 2.80 8.17 -12.65
N ALA A 108 2.86 6.86 -12.33
CA ALA A 108 1.67 6.02 -12.27
C ALA A 108 0.65 6.54 -11.24
N THR A 109 1.14 6.95 -10.07
CA THR A 109 0.29 7.54 -9.03
C THR A 109 -0.32 8.86 -9.50
N ALA A 110 0.48 9.73 -10.12
CA ALA A 110 -0.01 10.99 -10.67
C ALA A 110 -1.11 10.76 -11.71
N ASP A 111 -0.96 9.76 -12.55
CA ASP A 111 -1.96 9.39 -13.56
C ASP A 111 -3.26 8.94 -12.92
N LEU A 112 -3.19 8.15 -11.85
CA LEU A 112 -4.38 7.70 -11.11
C LEU A 112 -5.08 8.89 -10.45
N LEU A 113 -4.34 9.79 -9.83
CA LEU A 113 -4.90 10.98 -9.18
C LEU A 113 -5.57 11.90 -10.21
N THR A 114 -4.96 12.07 -11.37
CA THR A 114 -5.52 12.87 -12.48
C THR A 114 -6.82 12.24 -13.02
N TRP A 115 -6.81 10.91 -13.19
CA TRP A 115 -8.01 10.19 -13.62
C TRP A 115 -9.16 10.39 -12.63
N ALA A 116 -8.88 10.30 -11.32
CA ALA A 116 -9.88 10.50 -10.28
C ALA A 116 -10.47 11.91 -10.32
N GLU A 117 -9.63 12.92 -10.48
CA GLU A 117 -10.06 14.31 -10.57
C GLU A 117 -11.00 14.52 -11.75
N LYS A 118 -10.66 13.97 -12.92
CA LYS A 118 -11.49 14.05 -14.12
C LYS A 118 -12.84 13.34 -13.99
N ASN A 119 -12.92 12.36 -13.11
CA ASN A 119 -14.13 11.55 -12.89
C ASN A 119 -14.89 11.95 -11.63
N GLY A 120 -14.53 13.06 -11.00
CA GLY A 120 -15.23 13.56 -9.80
C GLY A 120 -15.08 12.67 -8.58
N ILE A 121 -14.01 11.89 -8.52
CA ILE A 121 -13.74 10.97 -7.41
C ILE A 121 -13.01 11.70 -6.29
N VAL A 122 -13.48 11.51 -5.07
CA VAL A 122 -12.87 12.08 -3.86
C VAL A 122 -12.30 10.93 -3.04
N TRP A 123 -11.07 11.10 -2.58
CA TRP A 123 -10.39 10.10 -1.77
C TRP A 123 -10.83 10.15 -0.30
N GLN A 124 -10.81 9.00 0.34
CA GLN A 124 -11.10 8.93 1.78
C GLN A 124 -9.89 9.37 2.57
N THR A 125 -9.89 10.62 3.00
CA THR A 125 -8.81 11.24 3.78
C THR A 125 -9.39 12.01 4.96
N SER A 126 -8.52 12.34 5.93
CA SER A 126 -8.83 13.18 7.08
C SER A 126 -7.72 14.17 7.30
N MET A 127 -8.06 15.39 7.73
CA MET A 127 -7.05 16.39 8.08
C MET A 127 -6.85 16.37 9.59
N ILE A 128 -5.61 16.14 10.02
CA ILE A 128 -5.21 16.13 11.43
C ILE A 128 -3.96 17.02 11.55
N ASP A 129 -4.05 18.11 12.32
CA ASP A 129 -2.95 19.06 12.52
C ASP A 129 -2.36 19.55 11.18
N SER A 130 -3.23 19.85 10.22
CA SER A 130 -2.87 20.33 8.87
C SER A 130 -2.15 19.28 8.00
N ILE A 131 -2.16 18.03 8.42
CA ILE A 131 -1.61 16.90 7.66
C ILE A 131 -2.75 16.04 7.13
N GLU A 132 -2.69 15.70 5.85
CA GLU A 132 -3.66 14.81 5.23
C GLU A 132 -3.30 13.36 5.53
N TRP A 133 -4.25 12.64 6.14
CA TRP A 133 -4.12 11.22 6.47
C TRP A 133 -5.04 10.40 5.56
N TRP A 134 -4.47 9.41 4.90
CA TRP A 134 -5.20 8.52 4.00
C TRP A 134 -5.69 7.29 4.76
N THR A 135 -6.95 6.93 4.59
CA THR A 135 -7.52 5.74 5.22
C THR A 135 -7.11 4.47 4.48
N GLY A 136 -7.15 4.49 3.16
CA GLY A 136 -6.84 3.28 2.38
C GLY A 136 -6.07 3.58 1.12
N ARG A 137 -4.77 3.81 1.23
CA ARG A 137 -3.89 4.04 0.08
C ARG A 137 -2.80 2.97 0.09
N ILE A 138 -2.98 1.95 -0.75
CA ILE A 138 -2.16 0.75 -0.77
C ILE A 138 -1.44 0.61 -2.11
N GLU A 139 -0.15 0.25 -2.06
CA GLU A 139 0.58 -0.34 -3.18
C GLU A 139 0.84 -1.80 -2.84
N SER A 140 0.51 -2.69 -3.77
CA SER A 140 0.75 -4.13 -3.63
C SER A 140 1.73 -4.58 -4.71
N TYR A 141 2.65 -5.47 -4.35
CA TYR A 141 3.78 -5.85 -5.21
C TYR A 141 3.74 -7.33 -5.57
N PRO A 142 2.88 -7.74 -6.52
CA PRO A 142 2.72 -9.16 -6.86
C PRO A 142 3.91 -9.77 -7.59
N THR A 143 4.74 -8.97 -8.23
CA THR A 143 5.95 -9.46 -8.92
C THR A 143 7.17 -9.40 -8.01
N ASP A 144 7.80 -10.53 -7.77
CA ASP A 144 9.03 -10.60 -6.99
C ASP A 144 10.22 -10.26 -7.90
N PRO A 145 10.95 -9.15 -7.62
CA PRO A 145 12.11 -8.77 -8.43
C PRO A 145 13.22 -9.82 -8.46
N ASN A 146 13.28 -10.70 -7.47
CA ASN A 146 14.27 -11.77 -7.43
C ASN A 146 13.92 -12.90 -8.41
N LYS A 147 12.65 -13.01 -8.80
CA LYS A 147 12.17 -14.01 -9.75
C LYS A 147 12.01 -13.47 -11.16
N GLU A 148 11.75 -12.16 -11.30
CA GLU A 148 11.64 -11.49 -12.59
C GLU A 148 12.76 -10.46 -12.72
N PRO A 149 13.82 -10.78 -13.47
CA PRO A 149 14.97 -9.88 -13.61
C PRO A 149 14.72 -8.66 -14.50
N ASP A 150 13.64 -8.68 -15.30
CA ASP A 150 13.33 -7.55 -16.19
C ASP A 150 12.39 -6.55 -15.49
N PRO A 151 12.89 -5.36 -15.10
CA PRO A 151 12.06 -4.36 -14.43
C PRO A 151 10.86 -3.90 -15.25
N GLN A 152 10.93 -4.00 -16.58
CA GLN A 152 9.83 -3.60 -17.46
C GLN A 152 8.60 -4.51 -17.32
N LYS A 153 8.77 -5.69 -16.69
CA LYS A 153 7.71 -6.66 -16.47
C LYS A 153 7.16 -6.64 -15.05
N TRP A 154 7.73 -5.85 -14.16
CA TRP A 154 7.25 -5.76 -12.77
C TRP A 154 5.87 -5.13 -12.73
N LYS A 155 4.98 -5.71 -11.92
CA LYS A 155 3.63 -5.20 -11.72
C LYS A 155 3.45 -4.69 -10.31
N THR A 156 2.81 -3.54 -10.20
CA THR A 156 2.43 -2.94 -8.92
C THR A 156 0.96 -2.58 -9.00
N GLU A 157 0.17 -3.03 -8.03
CA GLU A 157 -1.24 -2.68 -7.97
C GLU A 157 -1.41 -1.47 -7.06
N LEU A 158 -2.10 -0.45 -7.54
CA LEU A 158 -2.48 0.73 -6.77
C LEU A 158 -3.95 0.58 -6.37
N VAL A 159 -4.24 0.65 -5.07
CA VAL A 159 -5.57 0.42 -4.51
C VAL A 159 -5.88 1.54 -3.53
N PHE A 160 -6.71 2.48 -3.92
CA PHE A 160 -6.98 3.71 -3.15
C PHE A 160 -8.47 3.80 -2.82
N LEU A 161 -8.77 3.90 -1.53
CA LEU A 161 -10.15 4.00 -1.03
C LEU A 161 -10.76 5.34 -1.40
N ILE A 162 -11.96 5.30 -1.97
CA ILE A 162 -12.71 6.53 -2.29
C ILE A 162 -13.65 6.88 -1.13
N ALA A 163 -13.90 8.18 -0.97
CA ALA A 163 -14.89 8.66 -0.02
C ALA A 163 -16.28 8.31 -0.53
N GLU A 164 -17.13 7.82 0.37
CA GLU A 164 -18.52 7.55 0.04
C GLU A 164 -19.41 8.68 0.59
N GLU A 165 -20.40 9.06 -0.20
CA GLU A 165 -21.36 10.08 0.19
C GLU A 165 -22.41 9.52 1.14
#